data_f14db548b151f6937b267100c5b70bc8
#
_entry.id   f14db548b151f6937b267100c5b70bc8
#
_cell.length_a   1.000
_cell.length_b   1.000
_cell.length_c   1.000
_cell.angle_alpha   90.00
_cell.angle_beta   90.00
_cell.angle_gamma   90.00
#
_symmetry.space_group_name_H-M   'P 1'
#
loop_
_entity.id
_entity.type
_entity.pdbx_description
1 polymer ?
#
loop_
_entity_poly.entity_id
_entity_poly.type
_entity_poly.pdbx_seq_one_letter_code
_entity_poly.pdbx_strand_id
1 'polypeptide(L)'
;MRTVVIGGGAAGCFTSLLLARAGHQVTLLERDRLVAHPDVETAAAAAFRPAAPQIVQPHIIMARCRELLAQRLPDVYAGLLEAGVQEAPLRTQMPPSLPDTTAQPGDERLTQLLTRRSTFDLALMRSIAAEPWVDFRPGVKVTGLTARQPARDAPAQVTGVRSDAGDIGADLVIDATGRRSPIDAWLTGLGARQTRVDQAECGLAYYSRHYRLRAGATPPASSSQRMVATLDDVLVGIWPGDHGTVQAAIAPFAADHRFRSVREADVFSRVVRTVPDFARWLDVLEPVTGVFPMGGLHNTLRRLVTDGEPVVTGLHAVGDSVCTTNPTLARGLALAMIGAAGLADTLAAHGDDLAAQALAMDSLTAARIQPFYAEQAAIDEVRLRRMRRVTFADPEPEPAPATAAPTTAALSNTGGIGYWEVRAAAPFDPLVFRAFWRVMGMIAVPGEVYADPDVMARTREVLGRQDGAPRAARPSRDQVLAALA
;
A
#
# COMPACT_ATOMS: atom_id res chain seq x y z
N MET A 1 -20.57 5.21 -20.70
CA MET A 1 -21.25 4.21 -19.85
C MET A 1 -21.69 4.87 -18.57
N ARG A 2 -22.79 4.41 -17.96
CA ARG A 2 -23.19 4.76 -16.59
C ARG A 2 -22.45 3.80 -15.65
N THR A 3 -21.60 4.34 -14.82
CA THR A 3 -20.74 3.54 -13.93
C THR A 3 -21.07 3.81 -12.47
N VAL A 4 -21.24 2.77 -11.67
CA VAL A 4 -21.33 2.88 -10.21
C VAL A 4 -20.01 2.45 -9.59
N VAL A 5 -19.41 3.32 -8.80
CA VAL A 5 -18.22 3.03 -7.98
C VAL A 5 -18.66 2.91 -6.52
N ILE A 6 -18.33 1.79 -5.89
CA ILE A 6 -18.69 1.50 -4.50
C ILE A 6 -17.49 1.73 -3.60
N GLY A 7 -17.54 2.76 -2.76
CA GLY A 7 -16.48 3.11 -1.79
C GLY A 7 -15.77 4.41 -2.15
N GLY A 8 -15.92 5.43 -1.31
CA GLY A 8 -15.31 6.77 -1.42
C GLY A 8 -13.92 6.88 -0.77
N GLY A 9 -13.15 5.79 -0.72
CA GLY A 9 -11.74 5.82 -0.36
C GLY A 9 -10.86 6.28 -1.52
N ALA A 10 -9.53 6.38 -1.31
CA ALA A 10 -8.62 6.85 -2.37
C ALA A 10 -8.74 6.06 -3.67
N ALA A 11 -8.90 4.74 -3.62
CA ALA A 11 -9.09 3.91 -4.80
C ALA A 11 -10.35 4.30 -5.58
N GLY A 12 -11.49 4.45 -4.87
CA GLY A 12 -12.75 4.81 -5.51
C GLY A 12 -12.75 6.24 -6.04
N CYS A 13 -12.22 7.20 -5.29
CA CYS A 13 -12.10 8.59 -5.75
C CYS A 13 -11.21 8.71 -6.99
N PHE A 14 -10.03 8.08 -6.96
CA PHE A 14 -9.11 8.09 -8.09
C PHE A 14 -9.73 7.43 -9.34
N THR A 15 -10.37 6.27 -9.16
CA THR A 15 -11.10 5.59 -10.24
C THR A 15 -12.21 6.46 -10.80
N SER A 16 -13.03 7.08 -9.95
CA SER A 16 -14.15 7.93 -10.35
C SER A 16 -13.68 9.12 -11.18
N LEU A 17 -12.60 9.79 -10.77
CA LEU A 17 -12.01 10.90 -11.51
C LEU A 17 -11.50 10.46 -12.90
N LEU A 18 -10.79 9.32 -12.97
CA LEU A 18 -10.30 8.80 -14.25
C LEU A 18 -11.44 8.49 -15.21
N LEU A 19 -12.47 7.80 -14.73
CA LEU A 19 -13.61 7.40 -15.54
C LEU A 19 -14.46 8.61 -15.97
N ALA A 20 -14.73 9.54 -15.06
CA ALA A 20 -15.46 10.76 -15.37
C ALA A 20 -14.76 11.56 -16.48
N ARG A 21 -13.45 11.73 -16.39
CA ARG A 21 -12.63 12.45 -17.39
C ARG A 21 -12.45 11.68 -18.70
N ALA A 22 -12.70 10.36 -18.69
CA ALA A 22 -12.82 9.54 -19.89
C ALA A 22 -14.23 9.59 -20.52
N GLY A 23 -15.15 10.42 -19.99
CA GLY A 23 -16.50 10.62 -20.54
C GLY A 23 -17.57 9.64 -20.02
N HIS A 24 -17.31 8.94 -18.91
CA HIS A 24 -18.29 8.10 -18.24
C HIS A 24 -19.12 8.92 -17.23
N GLN A 25 -20.40 8.61 -17.09
CA GLN A 25 -21.23 9.13 -16.00
C GLN A 25 -21.01 8.27 -14.76
N VAL A 26 -20.41 8.84 -13.71
CA VAL A 26 -20.03 8.09 -12.53
C VAL A 26 -20.93 8.43 -11.35
N THR A 27 -21.51 7.42 -10.72
CA THR A 27 -22.14 7.55 -9.40
C THR A 27 -21.19 6.93 -8.35
N LEU A 28 -20.60 7.77 -7.51
CA LEU A 28 -19.71 7.31 -6.42
C LEU A 28 -20.50 7.17 -5.11
N LEU A 29 -20.64 5.95 -4.62
CA LEU A 29 -21.39 5.62 -3.40
C LEU A 29 -20.42 5.40 -2.22
N GLU A 30 -20.66 6.06 -1.10
CA GLU A 30 -19.89 5.87 0.12
C GLU A 30 -20.82 5.75 1.33
N ARG A 31 -20.62 4.73 2.16
CA ARG A 31 -21.45 4.48 3.35
C ARG A 31 -21.24 5.50 4.47
N ASP A 32 -20.02 6.05 4.58
CA ASP A 32 -19.71 7.09 5.56
C ASP A 32 -20.15 8.46 5.02
N ARG A 33 -20.52 9.37 5.91
CA ARG A 33 -20.89 10.75 5.54
C ARG A 33 -19.63 11.60 5.33
N LEU A 34 -18.91 11.32 4.25
CA LEU A 34 -17.70 12.07 3.90
C LEU A 34 -18.05 13.45 3.37
N VAL A 35 -17.24 14.43 3.75
CA VAL A 35 -17.30 15.81 3.27
C VAL A 35 -15.90 16.29 2.91
N ALA A 36 -15.80 17.24 1.98
CA ALA A 36 -14.58 17.96 1.73
C ALA A 36 -14.35 18.97 2.86
N HIS A 37 -13.27 18.79 3.60
CA HIS A 37 -12.91 19.72 4.70
C HIS A 37 -12.29 21.01 4.14
N PRO A 38 -12.40 22.14 4.88
CA PRO A 38 -11.90 23.45 4.42
C PRO A 38 -10.36 23.46 4.32
N ASP A 39 -9.67 22.75 5.18
CA ASP A 39 -8.20 22.73 5.25
C ASP A 39 -7.66 21.37 5.69
N VAL A 40 -6.33 21.21 5.61
CA VAL A 40 -5.63 19.96 5.91
C VAL A 40 -5.65 19.58 7.39
N GLU A 41 -5.71 20.54 8.29
CA GLU A 41 -5.72 20.27 9.73
C GLU A 41 -7.11 19.77 10.18
N THR A 42 -8.16 20.40 9.68
CA THR A 42 -9.55 19.93 9.89
C THR A 42 -9.74 18.53 9.31
N ALA A 43 -9.20 18.26 8.11
CA ALA A 43 -9.22 16.93 7.50
C ALA A 43 -8.45 15.90 8.34
N ALA A 44 -7.29 16.27 8.89
CA ALA A 44 -6.50 15.39 9.74
C ALA A 44 -7.19 15.08 11.08
N ALA A 45 -7.83 16.06 11.70
CA ALA A 45 -8.59 15.87 12.94
C ALA A 45 -9.79 14.93 12.76
N ALA A 46 -10.43 14.94 11.59
CA ALA A 46 -11.59 14.13 11.23
C ALA A 46 -11.22 12.82 10.53
N ALA A 47 -9.93 12.51 10.34
CA ALA A 47 -9.48 11.43 9.46
C ALA A 47 -9.84 10.02 9.95
N PHE A 48 -10.01 9.82 11.26
CA PHE A 48 -10.26 8.47 11.77
C PHE A 48 -11.62 7.93 11.31
N ARG A 49 -11.59 6.78 10.65
CA ARG A 49 -12.76 6.04 10.19
C ARG A 49 -12.65 4.57 10.59
N PRO A 50 -13.63 3.99 11.32
CA PRO A 50 -13.60 2.57 11.68
C PRO A 50 -13.53 1.64 10.46
N ALA A 51 -14.08 2.07 9.34
CA ALA A 51 -14.06 1.34 8.08
C ALA A 51 -12.70 1.38 7.36
N ALA A 52 -11.93 2.43 7.59
CA ALA A 52 -10.64 2.67 6.94
C ALA A 52 -9.57 3.12 7.96
N PRO A 53 -9.25 2.28 8.97
CA PRO A 53 -8.35 2.65 10.07
C PRO A 53 -6.92 2.97 9.59
N GLN A 54 -6.56 2.58 8.39
CA GLN A 54 -5.27 2.89 7.78
C GLN A 54 -5.06 4.39 7.51
N ILE A 55 -6.12 5.21 7.45
CA ILE A 55 -6.00 6.66 7.15
C ILE A 55 -5.13 7.39 8.19
N VAL A 56 -5.17 6.97 9.44
CA VAL A 56 -4.38 7.54 10.54
C VAL A 56 -3.05 6.82 10.77
N GLN A 57 -2.68 5.90 9.90
CA GLN A 57 -1.37 5.25 9.93
C GLN A 57 -0.36 6.04 9.09
N PRO A 58 0.96 5.87 9.32
CA PRO A 58 1.97 6.51 8.49
C PRO A 58 1.86 6.14 7.02
N HIS A 59 2.01 7.14 6.15
CA HIS A 59 2.03 6.96 4.70
C HIS A 59 3.22 7.66 4.07
N ILE A 60 3.81 6.99 3.10
CA ILE A 60 4.64 7.56 2.05
C ILE A 60 3.96 7.23 0.74
N ILE A 61 3.81 8.22 -0.13
CA ILE A 61 3.24 8.01 -1.44
C ILE A 61 4.36 7.62 -2.40
N MET A 62 4.31 6.38 -2.88
CA MET A 62 5.37 5.81 -3.71
C MET A 62 5.47 6.50 -5.08
N ALA A 63 6.64 6.40 -5.68
CA ALA A 63 6.98 7.06 -6.95
C ALA A 63 5.95 6.76 -8.07
N ARG A 64 5.43 5.54 -8.15
CA ARG A 64 4.38 5.19 -9.12
C ARG A 64 3.09 6.00 -8.92
N CYS A 65 2.70 6.28 -7.68
CA CYS A 65 1.53 7.12 -7.42
C CYS A 65 1.75 8.54 -7.94
N ARG A 66 2.93 9.12 -7.66
CA ARG A 66 3.31 10.46 -8.16
C ARG A 66 3.27 10.49 -9.69
N GLU A 67 3.86 9.48 -10.34
CA GLU A 67 3.86 9.38 -11.81
C GLU A 67 2.44 9.32 -12.38
N LEU A 68 1.57 8.47 -11.81
CA LEU A 68 0.18 8.35 -12.23
C LEU A 68 -0.63 9.64 -11.99
N LEU A 69 -0.42 10.31 -10.85
CA LEU A 69 -1.05 11.60 -10.58
C LEU A 69 -0.62 12.65 -11.61
N ALA A 70 0.69 12.80 -11.83
CA ALA A 70 1.21 13.79 -12.77
C ALA A 70 0.73 13.54 -14.21
N GLN A 71 0.60 12.28 -14.61
CA GLN A 71 0.18 11.90 -15.98
C GLN A 71 -1.33 11.93 -16.19
N ARG A 72 -2.11 11.48 -15.20
CA ARG A 72 -3.55 11.22 -15.36
C ARG A 72 -4.44 12.27 -14.68
N LEU A 73 -3.97 12.85 -13.58
CA LEU A 73 -4.71 13.84 -12.78
C LEU A 73 -3.78 14.99 -12.35
N PRO A 74 -3.22 15.77 -13.31
CA PRO A 74 -2.21 16.80 -13.03
C PRO A 74 -2.73 17.91 -12.11
N ASP A 75 -4.01 18.22 -12.12
CA ASP A 75 -4.66 19.17 -11.22
C ASP A 75 -4.71 18.66 -9.77
N VAL A 76 -5.01 17.36 -9.58
CA VAL A 76 -4.93 16.74 -8.24
C VAL A 76 -3.51 16.76 -7.72
N TYR A 77 -2.54 16.48 -8.60
CA TYR A 77 -1.13 16.56 -8.25
C TYR A 77 -0.70 17.97 -7.85
N ALA A 78 -1.08 18.98 -8.61
CA ALA A 78 -0.83 20.38 -8.27
C ALA A 78 -1.49 20.76 -6.94
N GLY A 79 -2.75 20.37 -6.73
CA GLY A 79 -3.47 20.61 -5.46
C GLY A 79 -2.81 19.92 -4.25
N LEU A 80 -2.16 18.78 -4.44
CA LEU A 80 -1.35 18.15 -3.37
C LEU A 80 -0.13 18.99 -3.00
N LEU A 81 0.59 19.51 -3.99
CA LEU A 81 1.75 20.39 -3.75
C LEU A 81 1.32 21.70 -3.07
N GLU A 82 0.21 22.30 -3.51
CA GLU A 82 -0.39 23.48 -2.86
C GLU A 82 -0.84 23.19 -1.42
N ALA A 83 -1.30 21.97 -1.15
CA ALA A 83 -1.64 21.50 0.19
C ALA A 83 -0.41 21.16 1.04
N GLY A 84 0.81 21.51 0.61
CA GLY A 84 2.05 21.36 1.38
C GLY A 84 2.70 19.98 1.32
N VAL A 85 2.25 19.11 0.42
CA VAL A 85 2.92 17.82 0.16
C VAL A 85 4.30 18.07 -0.42
N GLN A 86 5.30 17.36 0.10
CA GLN A 86 6.68 17.53 -0.33
C GLN A 86 7.14 16.41 -1.25
N GLU A 87 7.85 16.76 -2.31
CA GLU A 87 8.55 15.80 -3.14
C GLU A 87 9.87 15.38 -2.48
N ALA A 88 10.12 14.08 -2.44
CA ALA A 88 11.37 13.48 -1.99
C ALA A 88 12.06 12.79 -3.17
N PRO A 89 12.92 13.50 -3.92
CA PRO A 89 13.69 12.92 -5.02
C PRO A 89 14.61 11.80 -4.54
N LEU A 90 14.96 10.86 -5.42
CA LEU A 90 15.83 9.73 -5.10
C LEU A 90 17.13 10.17 -4.40
N ARG A 91 17.71 11.28 -4.81
CA ARG A 91 18.96 11.82 -4.20
C ARG A 91 18.83 12.04 -2.70
N THR A 92 17.64 12.41 -2.21
CA THR A 92 17.40 12.60 -0.76
C THR A 92 17.32 11.28 0.01
N GLN A 93 17.22 10.16 -0.71
CA GLN A 93 17.19 8.81 -0.17
C GLN A 93 18.56 8.12 -0.20
N MET A 94 19.54 8.72 -0.89
CA MET A 94 20.88 8.14 -1.02
C MET A 94 21.68 8.27 0.28
N PRO A 95 22.28 7.16 0.76
CA PRO A 95 23.05 7.18 2.00
C PRO A 95 24.43 7.74 1.83
N PRO A 96 25.06 8.20 2.91
CA PRO A 96 26.47 8.59 2.89
C PRO A 96 27.45 7.47 2.51
N SER A 97 27.01 6.20 2.66
CA SER A 97 27.82 5.03 2.29
C SER A 97 27.83 4.75 0.79
N LEU A 98 26.98 5.41 0.01
CA LEU A 98 26.94 5.24 -1.43
C LEU A 98 28.13 5.92 -2.09
N PRO A 99 28.97 5.22 -2.85
CA PRO A 99 30.21 5.79 -3.38
C PRO A 99 29.99 6.84 -4.48
N ASP A 100 28.83 6.79 -5.17
CA ASP A 100 28.46 7.75 -6.20
C ASP A 100 26.97 8.10 -6.09
N THR A 101 26.70 9.41 -5.91
CA THR A 101 25.36 9.98 -5.81
C THR A 101 25.02 10.88 -6.99
N THR A 102 25.82 10.83 -8.08
CA THR A 102 25.56 11.58 -9.31
C THR A 102 24.23 11.17 -9.93
N ALA A 103 23.42 12.16 -10.29
CA ALA A 103 22.12 11.92 -10.91
C ALA A 103 22.25 11.13 -12.22
N GLN A 104 21.39 10.17 -12.42
CA GLN A 104 21.31 9.32 -13.61
C GLN A 104 19.95 9.52 -14.30
N PRO A 105 19.87 9.32 -15.62
CA PRO A 105 18.59 9.30 -16.33
C PRO A 105 17.64 8.28 -15.69
N GLY A 106 16.40 8.70 -15.41
CA GLY A 106 15.38 7.88 -14.75
C GLY A 106 15.27 8.07 -13.23
N ASP A 107 16.26 8.73 -12.58
CA ASP A 107 16.20 9.05 -11.14
C ASP A 107 15.00 9.95 -10.80
N GLU A 108 14.59 10.83 -11.73
CA GLU A 108 13.42 11.71 -11.59
C GLU A 108 12.11 10.95 -11.41
N ARG A 109 12.02 9.73 -11.96
CA ARG A 109 10.88 8.85 -11.81
C ARG A 109 10.77 8.23 -10.41
N LEU A 110 11.86 8.24 -9.63
CA LEU A 110 11.95 7.62 -8.31
C LEU A 110 11.63 8.60 -7.17
N THR A 111 11.00 9.73 -7.52
CA THR A 111 10.54 10.73 -6.54
C THR A 111 9.30 10.23 -5.81
N GLN A 112 9.34 10.27 -4.48
CA GLN A 112 8.22 9.97 -3.58
C GLN A 112 7.53 11.25 -3.13
N LEU A 113 6.31 11.14 -2.54
CA LEU A 113 5.63 12.24 -1.89
C LEU A 113 5.54 11.98 -0.38
N LEU A 114 5.93 12.97 0.40
CA LEU A 114 5.84 12.96 1.86
C LEU A 114 4.59 13.73 2.28
N THR A 115 3.63 13.03 2.88
CA THR A 115 2.34 13.60 3.25
C THR A 115 1.63 12.74 4.29
N ARG A 116 0.67 13.33 4.99
CA ARG A 116 -0.35 12.54 5.70
C ARG A 116 -1.35 11.98 4.69
N ARG A 117 -1.91 10.83 4.99
CA ARG A 117 -2.97 10.24 4.17
C ARG A 117 -4.22 11.13 4.12
N SER A 118 -4.55 11.80 5.21
CA SER A 118 -5.67 12.74 5.28
C SER A 118 -5.55 13.89 4.29
N THR A 119 -4.34 14.43 4.08
CA THR A 119 -4.06 15.48 3.10
C THR A 119 -4.23 14.95 1.68
N PHE A 120 -3.77 13.72 1.42
CA PHE A 120 -3.97 13.05 0.14
C PHE A 120 -5.46 12.83 -0.18
N ASP A 121 -6.21 12.29 0.79
CA ASP A 121 -7.65 12.04 0.64
C ASP A 121 -8.43 13.35 0.47
N LEU A 122 -8.03 14.45 1.16
CA LEU A 122 -8.63 15.77 1.00
C LEU A 122 -8.49 16.31 -0.43
N ALA A 123 -7.30 16.18 -1.04
CA ALA A 123 -7.07 16.60 -2.41
C ALA A 123 -7.99 15.85 -3.39
N LEU A 124 -8.10 14.53 -3.24
CA LEU A 124 -9.02 13.72 -4.04
C LEU A 124 -10.48 14.14 -3.84
N MET A 125 -10.91 14.34 -2.59
CA MET A 125 -12.29 14.73 -2.29
C MET A 125 -12.65 16.12 -2.84
N ARG A 126 -11.71 17.07 -2.83
CA ARG A 126 -11.91 18.38 -3.46
C ARG A 126 -12.11 18.25 -4.98
N SER A 127 -11.31 17.40 -5.63
CA SER A 127 -11.44 17.13 -7.06
C SER A 127 -12.75 16.39 -7.37
N ILE A 128 -13.19 15.44 -6.53
CA ILE A 128 -14.50 14.78 -6.67
C ILE A 128 -15.63 15.81 -6.58
N ALA A 129 -15.56 16.72 -5.62
CA ALA A 129 -16.60 17.75 -5.42
C ALA A 129 -16.67 18.75 -6.60
N ALA A 130 -15.57 18.94 -7.32
CA ALA A 130 -15.48 19.82 -8.48
C ALA A 130 -15.76 19.11 -9.81
N GLU A 131 -15.82 17.77 -9.86
CA GLU A 131 -15.95 16.99 -11.07
C GLU A 131 -17.45 16.86 -11.51
N PRO A 132 -17.90 17.51 -12.57
CA PRO A 132 -19.32 17.54 -12.93
C PRO A 132 -19.88 16.17 -13.38
N TRP A 133 -19.02 15.24 -13.80
CA TRP A 133 -19.41 13.91 -14.24
C TRP A 133 -19.44 12.88 -13.11
N VAL A 134 -19.19 13.31 -11.86
CA VAL A 134 -19.28 12.47 -10.66
C VAL A 134 -20.45 12.89 -9.79
N ASP A 135 -21.46 12.04 -9.70
CA ASP A 135 -22.53 12.15 -8.72
C ASP A 135 -22.07 11.46 -7.41
N PHE A 136 -21.51 12.23 -6.48
CA PHE A 136 -21.04 11.71 -5.21
C PHE A 136 -22.18 11.62 -4.20
N ARG A 137 -22.44 10.43 -3.68
CA ARG A 137 -23.51 10.12 -2.72
C ARG A 137 -22.92 9.59 -1.39
N PRO A 138 -22.50 10.44 -0.47
CA PRO A 138 -22.09 10.01 0.86
C PRO A 138 -23.28 9.59 1.73
N GLY A 139 -23.06 8.61 2.61
CA GLY A 139 -24.09 8.06 3.51
C GLY A 139 -24.95 7.00 2.85
N VAL A 140 -24.61 6.50 1.65
CA VAL A 140 -25.33 5.44 0.95
C VAL A 140 -24.58 4.12 1.08
N LYS A 141 -25.21 3.14 1.71
CA LYS A 141 -24.65 1.81 1.91
C LYS A 141 -25.14 0.84 0.86
N VAL A 142 -24.22 0.32 0.04
CA VAL A 142 -24.52 -0.79 -0.88
C VAL A 142 -24.66 -2.09 -0.07
N THR A 143 -25.71 -2.85 -0.38
CA THR A 143 -26.09 -4.10 0.30
C THR A 143 -26.03 -5.32 -0.61
N GLY A 144 -25.88 -5.14 -1.93
CA GLY A 144 -25.82 -6.23 -2.89
C GLY A 144 -25.68 -5.75 -4.32
N LEU A 145 -25.64 -6.68 -5.24
CA LEU A 145 -25.60 -6.44 -6.68
C LEU A 145 -26.94 -6.80 -7.31
N THR A 146 -27.28 -6.14 -8.41
CA THR A 146 -28.33 -6.57 -9.35
C THR A 146 -27.68 -7.17 -10.57
N ALA A 147 -28.27 -8.21 -11.13
CA ALA A 147 -27.70 -8.88 -12.30
C ALA A 147 -28.80 -9.41 -13.22
N ARG A 148 -28.44 -9.55 -14.48
CA ARG A 148 -29.19 -10.26 -15.48
C ARG A 148 -28.56 -11.64 -15.72
N GLN A 149 -29.35 -12.69 -15.65
CA GLN A 149 -28.89 -14.02 -16.05
C GLN A 149 -28.86 -14.09 -17.58
N PRO A 150 -27.74 -14.42 -18.18
CA PRO A 150 -27.65 -14.60 -19.62
C PRO A 150 -28.28 -15.95 -20.04
N ALA A 151 -28.26 -16.25 -21.33
CA ALA A 151 -28.60 -17.57 -21.84
C ALA A 151 -27.68 -18.64 -21.25
N ARG A 152 -28.10 -19.92 -21.29
CA ARG A 152 -27.35 -21.07 -20.72
C ARG A 152 -25.85 -20.93 -20.95
N ASP A 153 -25.07 -21.18 -19.89
CA ASP A 153 -23.60 -21.31 -19.85
C ASP A 153 -22.77 -20.01 -19.91
N ALA A 154 -23.36 -18.81 -19.98
CA ALA A 154 -22.58 -17.56 -19.88
C ALA A 154 -22.60 -17.00 -18.43
N PRO A 155 -21.53 -16.30 -17.98
CA PRO A 155 -21.50 -15.70 -16.67
C PRO A 155 -22.58 -14.62 -16.50
N ALA A 156 -23.14 -14.51 -15.30
CA ALA A 156 -24.12 -13.49 -14.97
C ALA A 156 -23.56 -12.07 -15.29
N GLN A 157 -24.40 -11.21 -15.82
CA GLN A 157 -24.02 -9.80 -16.06
C GLN A 157 -24.55 -8.93 -14.92
N VAL A 158 -23.65 -8.28 -14.20
CA VAL A 158 -24.01 -7.27 -13.21
C VAL A 158 -24.57 -6.04 -13.93
N THR A 159 -25.71 -5.54 -13.47
CA THR A 159 -26.46 -4.43 -14.08
C THR A 159 -26.72 -3.28 -13.13
N GLY A 160 -26.14 -3.31 -11.93
CA GLY A 160 -26.28 -2.29 -10.91
C GLY A 160 -26.06 -2.79 -9.50
N VAL A 161 -26.49 -2.00 -8.55
CA VAL A 161 -26.34 -2.26 -7.12
C VAL A 161 -27.67 -2.10 -6.38
N ARG A 162 -27.85 -2.86 -5.30
CA ARG A 162 -28.86 -2.61 -4.28
C ARG A 162 -28.26 -1.78 -3.15
N SER A 163 -28.97 -0.78 -2.69
CA SER A 163 -28.53 0.06 -1.58
C SER A 163 -29.67 0.34 -0.60
N ASP A 164 -29.34 0.91 0.56
CA ASP A 164 -30.33 1.39 1.53
C ASP A 164 -31.12 2.62 1.05
N ALA A 165 -30.68 3.26 -0.05
CA ALA A 165 -31.39 4.34 -0.74
C ALA A 165 -32.17 3.87 -1.99
N GLY A 166 -32.27 2.55 -2.21
CA GLY A 166 -32.90 1.94 -3.39
C GLY A 166 -31.89 1.35 -4.38
N ASP A 167 -32.43 0.75 -5.45
CA ASP A 167 -31.62 0.13 -6.49
C ASP A 167 -31.09 1.20 -7.49
N ILE A 168 -29.84 1.06 -7.90
CA ILE A 168 -29.19 1.95 -8.86
C ILE A 168 -28.67 1.11 -10.03
N GLY A 169 -29.26 1.34 -11.21
CA GLY A 169 -28.85 0.66 -12.44
C GLY A 169 -27.56 1.23 -13.01
N ALA A 170 -26.70 0.37 -13.53
CA ALA A 170 -25.43 0.73 -14.14
C ALA A 170 -25.10 -0.19 -15.32
N ASP A 171 -24.30 0.32 -16.25
CA ASP A 171 -23.71 -0.48 -17.31
C ASP A 171 -22.44 -1.19 -16.80
N LEU A 172 -21.81 -0.61 -15.75
CA LEU A 172 -20.61 -1.11 -15.11
C LEU A 172 -20.61 -0.81 -13.59
N VAL A 173 -20.22 -1.76 -12.79
CA VAL A 173 -20.02 -1.61 -11.33
C VAL A 173 -18.57 -1.83 -10.97
N ILE A 174 -18.04 -0.96 -10.12
CA ILE A 174 -16.65 -1.04 -9.62
C ILE A 174 -16.66 -1.20 -8.10
N ASP A 175 -16.14 -2.32 -7.61
CA ASP A 175 -15.91 -2.52 -6.19
C ASP A 175 -14.59 -1.89 -5.74
N ALA A 176 -14.68 -0.79 -5.01
CA ALA A 176 -13.58 -0.11 -4.32
C ALA A 176 -13.80 -0.09 -2.80
N THR A 177 -14.53 -1.07 -2.25
CA THR A 177 -14.92 -1.12 -0.83
C THR A 177 -13.76 -1.51 0.11
N GLY A 178 -12.61 -1.89 -0.46
CA GLY A 178 -11.38 -2.14 0.27
C GLY A 178 -11.27 -3.55 0.85
N ARG A 179 -10.38 -3.74 1.81
CA ARG A 179 -9.97 -5.08 2.33
C ARG A 179 -11.09 -5.93 2.92
N ARG A 180 -12.19 -5.32 3.31
CA ARG A 180 -13.38 -6.00 3.83
C ARG A 180 -14.50 -6.05 2.80
N SER A 181 -14.14 -6.10 1.52
CA SER A 181 -15.12 -6.18 0.44
C SER A 181 -16.07 -7.36 0.66
N PRO A 182 -17.38 -7.13 0.59
CA PRO A 182 -18.40 -8.18 0.66
C PRO A 182 -18.65 -8.84 -0.70
N ILE A 183 -17.80 -8.62 -1.70
CA ILE A 183 -18.00 -9.05 -3.10
C ILE A 183 -18.28 -10.53 -3.21
N ASP A 184 -17.58 -11.39 -2.45
CA ASP A 184 -17.77 -12.84 -2.50
C ASP A 184 -19.19 -13.25 -2.05
N ALA A 185 -19.70 -12.60 -0.99
CA ALA A 185 -21.07 -12.82 -0.51
C ALA A 185 -22.10 -12.33 -1.53
N TRP A 186 -21.85 -11.19 -2.19
CA TRP A 186 -22.73 -10.67 -3.23
C TRP A 186 -22.76 -11.57 -4.45
N LEU A 187 -21.61 -12.09 -4.89
CA LEU A 187 -21.50 -13.02 -6.01
C LEU A 187 -22.17 -14.36 -5.70
N THR A 188 -21.99 -14.87 -4.49
CA THR A 188 -22.72 -16.08 -4.02
C THR A 188 -24.23 -15.85 -4.07
N GLY A 189 -24.72 -14.67 -3.66
CA GLY A 189 -26.14 -14.30 -3.72
C GLY A 189 -26.70 -14.22 -5.15
N LEU A 190 -25.86 -14.09 -6.16
CA LEU A 190 -26.22 -14.13 -7.58
C LEU A 190 -26.14 -15.55 -8.17
N GLY A 191 -25.70 -16.55 -7.41
CA GLY A 191 -25.41 -17.88 -7.91
C GLY A 191 -24.17 -17.95 -8.83
N ALA A 192 -23.29 -16.95 -8.77
CA ALA A 192 -22.06 -16.92 -9.55
C ALA A 192 -21.03 -17.90 -9.01
N ARG A 193 -20.04 -18.26 -9.85
CA ARG A 193 -18.89 -19.06 -9.42
C ARG A 193 -18.11 -18.32 -8.32
N GLN A 194 -17.37 -19.06 -7.53
CA GLN A 194 -16.51 -18.48 -6.50
C GLN A 194 -15.30 -17.77 -7.12
N THR A 195 -14.90 -16.65 -6.52
CA THR A 195 -13.65 -16.00 -6.83
C THR A 195 -12.48 -16.84 -6.30
N ARG A 196 -11.31 -16.67 -6.89
CA ARG A 196 -10.08 -17.20 -6.30
C ARG A 196 -9.47 -16.15 -5.38
N VAL A 197 -9.17 -16.52 -4.14
CA VAL A 197 -8.51 -15.66 -3.17
C VAL A 197 -7.27 -16.35 -2.63
N ASP A 198 -6.10 -15.82 -2.96
CA ASP A 198 -4.84 -16.22 -2.34
C ASP A 198 -4.63 -15.36 -1.08
N GLN A 199 -4.17 -15.97 0.02
CA GLN A 199 -3.97 -15.29 1.29
C GLN A 199 -2.66 -15.70 1.95
N ALA A 200 -1.96 -14.72 2.57
CA ALA A 200 -0.74 -14.96 3.33
C ALA A 200 -0.74 -14.16 4.63
N GLU A 201 -0.24 -14.76 5.71
CA GLU A 201 -0.06 -14.09 7.00
C GLU A 201 1.07 -13.07 6.93
N CYS A 202 0.94 -11.96 7.66
CA CYS A 202 2.04 -11.02 7.88
C CYS A 202 2.57 -10.99 9.32
N GLY A 203 1.79 -11.47 10.28
CA GLY A 203 2.16 -11.59 11.68
C GLY A 203 2.38 -10.26 12.42
N LEU A 204 1.99 -9.12 11.86
CA LEU A 204 2.26 -7.81 12.43
C LEU A 204 1.02 -7.15 13.01
N ALA A 205 1.23 -6.42 14.11
CA ALA A 205 0.36 -5.37 14.59
C ALA A 205 1.06 -4.01 14.37
N TYR A 206 0.30 -2.95 14.32
CA TYR A 206 0.82 -1.60 14.17
C TYR A 206 0.30 -0.70 15.28
N TYR A 207 1.19 0.16 15.76
CA TYR A 207 0.88 1.27 16.64
C TYR A 207 1.49 2.50 16.02
N SER A 208 0.73 3.56 15.82
CA SER A 208 1.24 4.78 15.21
C SER A 208 0.80 6.02 15.96
N ARG A 209 1.62 7.07 15.89
CA ARG A 209 1.38 8.34 16.51
C ARG A 209 1.89 9.46 15.61
N HIS A 210 1.14 10.55 15.54
CA HIS A 210 1.55 11.73 14.78
C HIS A 210 2.10 12.80 15.71
N TYR A 211 3.08 13.49 15.19
CA TYR A 211 3.81 14.56 15.85
C TYR A 211 3.87 15.78 14.93
N ARG A 212 4.25 16.92 15.49
CA ARG A 212 4.56 18.15 14.76
C ARG A 212 5.93 18.65 15.20
N LEU A 213 6.68 19.24 14.28
CA LEU A 213 7.92 19.93 14.58
C LEU A 213 7.61 21.15 15.46
N ARG A 214 8.30 21.29 16.58
CA ARG A 214 8.15 22.46 17.47
C ARG A 214 8.50 23.72 16.73
N ALA A 215 7.81 24.84 17.07
CA ALA A 215 8.10 26.14 16.45
C ALA A 215 9.58 26.52 16.57
N GLY A 216 10.20 26.86 15.46
CA GLY A 216 11.62 27.22 15.41
C GLY A 216 12.60 26.06 15.49
N ALA A 217 12.15 24.82 15.66
CA ALA A 217 13.03 23.66 15.66
C ALA A 217 13.42 23.25 14.23
N THR A 218 14.64 22.76 14.10
CA THR A 218 15.16 22.22 12.85
C THR A 218 15.12 20.69 12.90
N PRO A 219 14.61 20.02 11.85
CA PRO A 219 14.68 18.56 11.76
C PRO A 219 16.11 18.07 11.91
N PRO A 220 16.35 16.97 12.65
CA PRO A 220 17.68 16.38 12.69
C PRO A 220 18.15 16.04 11.28
N ALA A 221 19.45 16.27 11.01
CA ALA A 221 20.08 15.75 9.81
C ALA A 221 20.01 14.22 9.85
N SER A 222 18.96 13.65 9.32
CA SER A 222 18.83 12.21 9.16
C SER A 222 19.47 11.81 7.83
N SER A 223 20.31 10.79 7.86
CA SER A 223 20.49 10.04 6.62
C SER A 223 19.11 9.44 6.30
N SER A 224 18.55 9.83 5.19
CA SER A 224 17.24 9.44 4.67
C SER A 224 16.96 7.92 4.69
N GLN A 225 17.99 7.11 4.78
CA GLN A 225 17.90 5.65 4.84
C GLN A 225 17.43 5.07 6.15
N ARG A 226 17.38 5.84 7.20
CA ARG A 226 17.08 5.33 8.54
C ARG A 226 15.70 5.69 9.03
N MET A 227 14.75 5.89 8.09
CA MET A 227 13.35 6.08 8.44
C MET A 227 12.72 4.82 9.04
N VAL A 228 13.33 3.64 8.83
CA VAL A 228 12.86 2.37 9.42
C VAL A 228 14.03 1.61 10.02
N ALA A 229 13.97 1.35 11.32
CA ALA A 229 14.83 0.41 12.02
C ALA A 229 14.14 -0.95 12.07
N THR A 230 14.73 -1.96 11.42
CA THR A 230 14.31 -3.36 11.56
C THR A 230 15.12 -3.98 12.69
N LEU A 231 14.46 -4.25 13.77
CA LEU A 231 14.99 -5.00 14.92
C LEU A 231 14.61 -6.48 14.75
N ASP A 232 14.91 -7.33 15.72
CA ASP A 232 14.71 -8.77 15.53
C ASP A 232 13.24 -9.16 15.31
N ASP A 233 12.34 -8.62 16.12
CA ASP A 233 10.91 -8.94 16.14
C ASP A 233 10.01 -7.68 16.08
N VAL A 234 10.59 -6.51 15.83
CA VAL A 234 9.85 -5.26 15.75
C VAL A 234 10.42 -4.33 14.69
N LEU A 235 9.54 -3.63 14.01
CA LEU A 235 9.89 -2.51 13.14
C LEU A 235 9.56 -1.22 13.86
N VAL A 236 10.48 -0.26 13.85
CA VAL A 236 10.24 1.09 14.34
C VAL A 236 10.57 2.06 13.21
N GLY A 237 9.70 3.04 12.97
CA GLY A 237 9.92 3.99 11.89
C GLY A 237 9.40 5.38 12.21
N ILE A 238 10.01 6.38 11.55
CA ILE A 238 9.60 7.79 11.57
C ILE A 238 9.60 8.31 10.14
N TRP A 239 8.54 9.00 9.75
CA TRP A 239 8.39 9.57 8.41
C TRP A 239 7.91 11.01 8.47
N PRO A 240 8.62 11.95 7.83
CA PRO A 240 8.09 13.30 7.62
C PRO A 240 6.79 13.27 6.81
N GLY A 241 5.93 14.24 7.05
CA GLY A 241 4.69 14.49 6.33
C GLY A 241 4.62 15.94 5.85
N ASP A 242 3.43 16.37 5.48
CA ASP A 242 3.14 17.78 5.15
C ASP A 242 3.14 18.67 6.40
N HIS A 243 3.30 19.99 6.21
CA HIS A 243 3.15 21.03 7.26
C HIS A 243 3.94 20.75 8.55
N GLY A 244 5.17 20.24 8.43
CA GLY A 244 6.02 19.93 9.59
C GLY A 244 5.50 18.79 10.46
N THR A 245 4.54 18.01 9.96
CA THR A 245 4.09 16.80 10.64
C THR A 245 5.10 15.67 10.48
N VAL A 246 5.14 14.80 11.46
CA VAL A 246 5.99 13.59 11.46
C VAL A 246 5.15 12.43 11.98
N GLN A 247 5.21 11.33 11.28
CA GLN A 247 4.46 10.12 11.59
C GLN A 247 5.42 9.06 12.12
N ALA A 248 5.15 8.50 13.28
CA ALA A 248 5.94 7.39 13.82
C ALA A 248 5.10 6.12 13.93
N ALA A 249 5.72 4.97 13.73
CA ALA A 249 5.08 3.68 13.93
C ALA A 249 6.01 2.66 14.59
N ILE A 250 5.40 1.77 15.34
CA ILE A 250 6.00 0.56 15.90
C ILE A 250 5.17 -0.61 15.37
N ALA A 251 5.83 -1.58 14.72
CA ALA A 251 5.17 -2.76 14.19
C ALA A 251 5.81 -4.03 14.78
N PRO A 252 5.33 -4.50 15.94
CA PRO A 252 5.79 -5.71 16.58
C PRO A 252 5.12 -6.96 15.99
N PHE A 253 5.64 -8.12 16.37
CA PHE A 253 4.95 -9.38 16.17
C PHE A 253 3.61 -9.39 16.93
N ALA A 254 2.52 -9.61 16.21
CA ALA A 254 1.17 -9.51 16.76
C ALA A 254 0.88 -10.50 17.90
N ALA A 255 1.55 -11.65 17.88
CA ALA A 255 1.41 -12.67 18.91
C ALA A 255 2.27 -12.38 20.17
N ASP A 256 3.19 -11.44 20.13
CA ASP A 256 3.91 -10.98 21.32
C ASP A 256 3.07 -9.96 22.10
N HIS A 257 2.30 -10.46 23.02
CA HIS A 257 1.35 -9.66 23.80
C HIS A 257 1.99 -8.62 24.72
N ARG A 258 3.31 -8.68 24.96
CA ARG A 258 4.03 -7.65 25.74
C ARG A 258 3.96 -6.29 25.06
N PHE A 259 3.95 -6.26 23.73
CA PHE A 259 3.82 -5.01 22.97
C PHE A 259 2.43 -4.37 23.01
N ARG A 260 1.44 -4.96 23.67
CA ARG A 260 0.13 -4.32 23.85
C ARG A 260 0.20 -3.02 24.67
N SER A 261 1.20 -2.89 25.55
CA SER A 261 1.45 -1.65 26.31
C SER A 261 1.85 -0.47 25.42
N VAL A 262 2.33 -0.71 24.21
CA VAL A 262 2.68 0.35 23.23
C VAL A 262 1.49 1.25 22.85
N ARG A 263 0.26 0.85 23.15
CA ARG A 263 -0.92 1.73 23.03
C ARG A 263 -0.85 2.95 23.94
N GLU A 264 -0.08 2.86 25.04
CA GLU A 264 0.14 3.96 25.97
C GLU A 264 1.18 4.92 25.40
N ALA A 265 0.88 6.21 25.42
CA ALA A 265 1.66 7.25 24.78
C ALA A 265 3.12 7.33 25.25
N ASP A 266 3.33 7.10 26.55
CA ASP A 266 4.67 7.15 27.15
C ASP A 266 5.48 5.92 26.81
N VAL A 267 4.85 4.73 26.81
CA VAL A 267 5.47 3.48 26.35
C VAL A 267 5.87 3.57 24.91
N PHE A 268 4.96 4.07 24.04
CA PHE A 268 5.25 4.30 22.63
C PHE A 268 6.51 5.15 22.47
N SER A 269 6.58 6.28 23.18
CA SER A 269 7.70 7.21 23.08
C SER A 269 9.01 6.59 23.60
N ARG A 270 8.97 5.80 24.70
CA ARG A 270 10.14 5.09 25.21
C ARG A 270 10.67 4.09 24.18
N VAL A 271 9.80 3.30 23.55
CA VAL A 271 10.21 2.33 22.52
C VAL A 271 10.82 3.04 21.31
N VAL A 272 10.22 4.12 20.80
CA VAL A 272 10.81 4.89 19.69
C VAL A 272 12.19 5.45 20.05
N ARG A 273 12.37 5.91 21.30
CA ARG A 273 13.66 6.43 21.80
C ARG A 273 14.76 5.38 21.93
N THR A 274 14.45 4.09 21.90
CA THR A 274 15.50 3.05 21.88
C THR A 274 16.35 3.12 20.63
N VAL A 275 15.83 3.69 19.52
CA VAL A 275 16.59 3.92 18.30
C VAL A 275 17.23 5.32 18.37
N PRO A 276 18.57 5.43 18.47
CA PRO A 276 19.24 6.72 18.74
C PRO A 276 18.89 7.84 17.75
N ASP A 277 18.78 7.52 16.46
CA ASP A 277 18.40 8.50 15.44
C ASP A 277 16.96 9.01 15.64
N PHE A 278 16.04 8.13 16.09
CA PHE A 278 14.64 8.51 16.34
C PHE A 278 14.46 9.26 17.66
N ALA A 279 15.33 8.99 18.66
CA ALA A 279 15.35 9.78 19.88
C ALA A 279 15.58 11.26 19.58
N ARG A 280 16.54 11.59 18.69
CA ARG A 280 16.83 12.98 18.26
C ARG A 280 15.64 13.64 17.57
N TRP A 281 14.84 12.87 16.83
CA TRP A 281 13.58 13.39 16.27
C TRP A 281 12.59 13.73 17.38
N LEU A 282 12.36 12.84 18.35
CA LEU A 282 11.42 13.09 19.45
C LEU A 282 11.82 14.30 20.33
N ASP A 283 13.08 14.69 20.36
CA ASP A 283 13.54 15.87 21.10
C ASP A 283 13.05 17.20 20.51
N VAL A 284 12.82 17.23 19.19
CA VAL A 284 12.34 18.40 18.45
C VAL A 284 10.86 18.35 18.07
N LEU A 285 10.18 17.26 18.43
CA LEU A 285 8.78 17.02 18.09
C LEU A 285 7.87 17.19 19.31
N GLU A 286 6.62 17.60 19.06
CA GLU A 286 5.52 17.54 20.02
C GLU A 286 4.43 16.60 19.49
N PRO A 287 3.80 15.79 20.34
CA PRO A 287 2.75 14.89 19.91
C PRO A 287 1.46 15.65 19.60
N VAL A 288 0.80 15.31 18.49
CA VAL A 288 -0.49 15.90 18.07
C VAL A 288 -1.64 14.91 18.14
N THR A 289 -1.34 13.61 18.31
CA THR A 289 -2.37 12.56 18.47
C THR A 289 -2.06 11.63 19.64
N GLY A 290 -3.06 10.85 20.05
CA GLY A 290 -2.85 9.60 20.78
C GLY A 290 -2.20 8.53 19.90
N VAL A 291 -2.09 7.32 20.43
CA VAL A 291 -1.59 6.16 19.67
C VAL A 291 -2.76 5.45 18.99
N PHE A 292 -2.62 5.17 17.70
CA PHE A 292 -3.60 4.44 16.90
C PHE A 292 -3.14 2.99 16.69
N PRO A 293 -3.80 2.01 17.33
CA PRO A 293 -3.54 0.60 17.08
C PRO A 293 -4.22 0.13 15.79
N MET A 294 -3.56 -0.77 15.06
CA MET A 294 -4.13 -1.47 13.90
C MET A 294 -3.63 -2.92 13.87
N GLY A 295 -4.55 -3.87 13.66
CA GLY A 295 -4.25 -5.30 13.63
C GLY A 295 -5.12 -6.05 12.63
N GLY A 296 -5.05 -7.38 12.67
CA GLY A 296 -5.81 -8.25 11.77
C GLY A 296 -5.43 -8.04 10.31
N LEU A 297 -4.12 -7.94 10.06
CA LEU A 297 -3.56 -7.70 8.73
C LEU A 297 -3.23 -9.03 8.05
N HIS A 298 -3.66 -9.15 6.80
CA HIS A 298 -3.32 -10.26 5.91
C HIS A 298 -3.00 -9.70 4.53
N ASN A 299 -2.09 -10.35 3.83
CA ASN A 299 -1.92 -10.12 2.41
C ASN A 299 -2.96 -10.95 1.66
N THR A 300 -3.70 -10.35 0.76
CA THR A 300 -4.71 -11.05 -0.05
C THR A 300 -4.61 -10.65 -1.50
N LEU A 301 -4.89 -11.60 -2.39
CA LEU A 301 -5.03 -11.34 -3.83
C LEU A 301 -6.29 -12.05 -4.32
N ARG A 302 -7.27 -11.30 -4.85
CA ARG A 302 -8.51 -11.81 -5.42
C ARG A 302 -8.46 -11.78 -6.94
N ARG A 303 -8.96 -12.84 -7.57
CA ARG A 303 -9.14 -12.96 -9.01
C ARG A 303 -10.62 -13.15 -9.33
N LEU A 304 -11.13 -12.33 -10.26
CA LEU A 304 -12.50 -12.38 -10.76
C LEU A 304 -12.61 -13.18 -12.07
N VAL A 305 -11.53 -13.81 -12.47
CA VAL A 305 -11.46 -14.79 -13.56
C VAL A 305 -10.94 -16.09 -12.97
N THR A 306 -11.67 -17.17 -13.19
CA THR A 306 -11.31 -18.53 -12.75
C THR A 306 -11.40 -19.48 -13.95
N ASP A 307 -10.39 -20.33 -14.11
CA ASP A 307 -10.30 -21.28 -15.24
C ASP A 307 -10.41 -20.61 -16.62
N GLY A 308 -9.86 -19.39 -16.75
CA GLY A 308 -9.86 -18.62 -17.99
C GLY A 308 -11.19 -17.93 -18.32
N GLU A 309 -12.18 -18.00 -17.43
CA GLU A 309 -13.50 -17.40 -17.63
C GLU A 309 -13.87 -16.37 -16.55
N PRO A 310 -14.53 -15.26 -16.89
CA PRO A 310 -15.05 -14.33 -15.90
C PRO A 310 -16.03 -14.98 -14.94
N VAL A 311 -15.92 -14.68 -13.64
CA VAL A 311 -16.91 -15.11 -12.63
C VAL A 311 -18.26 -14.44 -12.91
N VAL A 312 -18.23 -13.17 -13.25
CA VAL A 312 -19.35 -12.35 -13.74
C VAL A 312 -18.80 -11.34 -14.75
N THR A 313 -19.68 -10.74 -15.55
CA THR A 313 -19.36 -9.58 -16.39
C THR A 313 -20.03 -8.33 -15.84
N GLY A 314 -19.57 -7.12 -16.25
CA GLY A 314 -20.11 -5.85 -15.77
C GLY A 314 -19.71 -5.48 -14.33
N LEU A 315 -18.75 -6.22 -13.74
CA LEU A 315 -18.20 -5.93 -12.44
C LEU A 315 -16.67 -6.00 -12.49
N HIS A 316 -16.02 -4.96 -12.00
CA HIS A 316 -14.59 -4.96 -11.72
C HIS A 316 -14.32 -4.62 -10.25
N ALA A 317 -13.13 -4.94 -9.77
CA ALA A 317 -12.67 -4.55 -8.45
C ALA A 317 -11.35 -3.77 -8.57
N VAL A 318 -11.11 -2.83 -7.64
CA VAL A 318 -9.88 -2.03 -7.60
C VAL A 318 -9.40 -1.85 -6.14
N GLY A 319 -8.13 -1.56 -5.97
CA GLY A 319 -7.55 -1.31 -4.64
C GLY A 319 -7.53 -2.54 -3.76
N ASP A 320 -7.77 -2.35 -2.46
CA ASP A 320 -7.73 -3.43 -1.47
C ASP A 320 -8.82 -4.49 -1.67
N SER A 321 -9.83 -4.24 -2.52
CA SER A 321 -10.81 -5.25 -2.94
C SER A 321 -10.19 -6.32 -3.85
N VAL A 322 -9.10 -5.98 -4.55
CA VAL A 322 -8.30 -6.90 -5.38
C VAL A 322 -7.09 -7.39 -4.63
N CYS A 323 -6.28 -6.46 -4.12
CA CYS A 323 -5.00 -6.80 -3.51
C CYS A 323 -4.74 -5.97 -2.26
N THR A 324 -4.71 -6.64 -1.12
CA THR A 324 -4.27 -6.05 0.14
C THR A 324 -2.87 -6.54 0.45
N THR A 325 -1.97 -5.64 0.80
CA THR A 325 -0.66 -5.95 1.34
C THR A 325 -0.49 -5.31 2.71
N ASN A 326 0.31 -5.90 3.58
CA ASN A 326 0.65 -5.22 4.82
C ASN A 326 1.43 -3.93 4.53
N PRO A 327 1.37 -2.92 5.42
CA PRO A 327 1.87 -1.58 5.12
C PRO A 327 3.40 -1.43 5.14
N THR A 328 4.19 -2.48 5.47
CA THR A 328 5.67 -2.35 5.65
C THR A 328 6.43 -1.82 4.43
N LEU A 329 5.91 -2.02 3.23
CA LEU A 329 6.51 -1.54 1.99
C LEU A 329 5.68 -0.44 1.29
N ALA A 330 4.66 0.10 1.98
CA ALA A 330 3.79 1.20 1.52
C ALA A 330 3.16 1.02 0.12
N ARG A 331 2.84 -0.21 -0.28
CA ARG A 331 2.41 -0.57 -1.65
C ARG A 331 0.93 -0.34 -1.93
N GLY A 332 0.06 -0.41 -0.91
CA GLY A 332 -1.39 -0.50 -1.10
C GLY A 332 -1.98 0.59 -1.99
N LEU A 333 -1.58 1.84 -1.78
CA LEU A 333 -2.09 2.95 -2.60
C LEU A 333 -1.62 2.86 -4.06
N ALA A 334 -0.37 2.48 -4.29
CA ALA A 334 0.15 2.34 -5.66
C ALA A 334 -0.50 1.18 -6.40
N LEU A 335 -0.75 0.04 -5.75
CA LEU A 335 -1.51 -1.08 -6.32
C LEU A 335 -2.93 -0.64 -6.69
N ALA A 336 -3.58 0.14 -5.83
CA ALA A 336 -4.90 0.69 -6.10
C ALA A 336 -4.90 1.60 -7.35
N MET A 337 -3.93 2.49 -7.45
CA MET A 337 -3.83 3.43 -8.58
C MET A 337 -3.42 2.73 -9.88
N ILE A 338 -2.56 1.71 -9.83
CA ILE A 338 -2.21 0.87 -10.98
C ILE A 338 -3.47 0.16 -11.50
N GLY A 339 -4.26 -0.45 -10.59
CA GLY A 339 -5.51 -1.11 -10.96
C GLY A 339 -6.53 -0.16 -11.56
N ALA A 340 -6.72 1.02 -10.97
CA ALA A 340 -7.66 2.03 -11.45
C ALA A 340 -7.26 2.62 -12.81
N ALA A 341 -5.97 2.94 -13.01
CA ALA A 341 -5.46 3.41 -14.30
C ALA A 341 -5.61 2.34 -15.39
N GLY A 342 -5.24 1.10 -15.05
CA GLY A 342 -5.42 -0.02 -15.96
C GLY A 342 -6.89 -0.32 -16.31
N LEU A 343 -7.82 -0.10 -15.38
CA LEU A 343 -9.26 -0.20 -15.67
C LEU A 343 -9.68 0.87 -16.69
N ALA A 344 -9.27 2.12 -16.50
CA ALA A 344 -9.58 3.18 -17.46
C ALA A 344 -9.03 2.86 -18.86
N ASP A 345 -7.80 2.36 -18.94
CA ASP A 345 -7.18 1.94 -20.21
C ASP A 345 -7.93 0.72 -20.82
N THR A 346 -8.36 -0.23 -19.99
CA THR A 346 -9.14 -1.40 -20.41
C THR A 346 -10.49 -1.00 -21.00
N LEU A 347 -11.21 -0.08 -20.36
CA LEU A 347 -12.49 0.42 -20.88
C LEU A 347 -12.32 1.16 -22.19
N ALA A 348 -11.26 1.96 -22.33
CA ALA A 348 -10.94 2.63 -23.60
C ALA A 348 -10.62 1.64 -24.73
N ALA A 349 -9.96 0.52 -24.43
CA ALA A 349 -9.56 -0.49 -25.42
C ALA A 349 -10.69 -1.42 -25.84
N HIS A 350 -11.60 -1.79 -24.93
CA HIS A 350 -12.58 -2.85 -25.14
C HIS A 350 -14.04 -2.35 -25.21
N GLY A 351 -14.28 -1.04 -25.01
CA GLY A 351 -15.63 -0.46 -25.11
C GLY A 351 -16.68 -1.22 -24.30
N ASP A 352 -17.72 -1.73 -24.95
CA ASP A 352 -18.85 -2.44 -24.33
C ASP A 352 -18.64 -3.97 -24.22
N ASP A 353 -17.47 -4.49 -24.63
CA ASP A 353 -17.15 -5.92 -24.50
C ASP A 353 -16.74 -6.25 -23.06
N LEU A 354 -17.75 -6.51 -22.24
CA LEU A 354 -17.59 -6.78 -20.79
C LEU A 354 -16.77 -8.04 -20.50
N ALA A 355 -16.77 -9.03 -21.39
CA ALA A 355 -15.98 -10.25 -21.22
C ALA A 355 -14.49 -9.96 -21.50
N ALA A 356 -14.19 -9.27 -22.61
CA ALA A 356 -12.83 -8.83 -22.92
C ALA A 356 -12.26 -7.92 -21.81
N GLN A 357 -13.07 -7.00 -21.27
CA GLN A 357 -12.67 -6.16 -20.13
C GLN A 357 -12.26 -7.02 -18.92
N ALA A 358 -13.05 -8.03 -18.56
CA ALA A 358 -12.75 -8.89 -17.41
C ALA A 358 -11.41 -9.65 -17.60
N LEU A 359 -11.18 -10.22 -18.78
CA LEU A 359 -9.94 -10.93 -19.11
C LEU A 359 -8.73 -9.99 -19.16
N ALA A 360 -8.89 -8.78 -19.69
CA ALA A 360 -7.83 -7.77 -19.72
C ALA A 360 -7.44 -7.31 -18.30
N MET A 361 -8.42 -7.08 -17.41
CA MET A 361 -8.16 -6.75 -16.01
C MET A 361 -7.50 -7.89 -15.23
N ASP A 362 -7.84 -9.13 -15.55
CA ASP A 362 -7.17 -10.29 -14.98
C ASP A 362 -5.71 -10.39 -15.43
N SER A 363 -5.45 -10.16 -16.72
CA SER A 363 -4.09 -10.11 -17.29
C SER A 363 -3.25 -8.99 -16.67
N LEU A 364 -3.84 -7.81 -16.50
CA LEU A 364 -3.20 -6.68 -15.80
C LEU A 364 -2.86 -7.04 -14.35
N THR A 365 -3.80 -7.68 -13.65
CA THR A 365 -3.59 -8.12 -12.26
C THR A 365 -2.43 -9.11 -12.19
N ALA A 366 -2.37 -10.07 -13.10
CA ALA A 366 -1.27 -11.04 -13.17
C ALA A 366 0.09 -10.39 -13.47
N ALA A 367 0.13 -9.41 -14.37
CA ALA A 367 1.38 -8.79 -14.82
C ALA A 367 1.88 -7.68 -13.88
N ARG A 368 0.98 -6.90 -13.24
CA ARG A 368 1.35 -5.64 -12.58
C ARG A 368 1.02 -5.58 -11.09
N ILE A 369 0.16 -6.47 -10.56
CA ILE A 369 -0.28 -6.49 -9.16
C ILE A 369 0.25 -7.75 -8.45
N GLN A 370 -0.01 -8.91 -9.02
CA GLN A 370 0.39 -10.19 -8.43
C GLN A 370 1.89 -10.31 -8.11
N PRO A 371 2.85 -9.80 -8.93
CA PRO A 371 4.27 -9.87 -8.57
C PRO A 371 4.62 -9.17 -7.26
N PHE A 372 3.98 -8.04 -6.96
CA PHE A 372 4.17 -7.32 -5.69
C PHE A 372 3.50 -8.01 -4.50
N TYR A 373 2.34 -8.64 -4.71
CA TYR A 373 1.73 -9.50 -3.71
C TYR A 373 2.63 -10.68 -3.36
N ALA A 374 3.14 -11.38 -4.37
CA ALA A 374 3.99 -12.56 -4.19
C ALA A 374 5.29 -12.21 -3.45
N GLU A 375 5.93 -11.09 -3.82
CA GLU A 375 7.13 -10.62 -3.12
C GLU A 375 6.81 -10.23 -1.67
N GLN A 376 5.69 -9.53 -1.41
CA GLN A 376 5.30 -9.18 -0.05
C GLN A 376 5.04 -10.40 0.81
N ALA A 377 4.34 -11.40 0.28
CA ALA A 377 4.07 -12.65 0.97
C ALA A 377 5.37 -13.40 1.32
N ALA A 378 6.33 -13.46 0.38
CA ALA A 378 7.63 -14.09 0.62
C ALA A 378 8.46 -13.35 1.67
N ILE A 379 8.48 -12.01 1.64
CA ILE A 379 9.16 -11.18 2.64
C ILE A 379 8.56 -11.42 4.03
N ASP A 380 7.24 -11.49 4.11
CA ASP A 380 6.54 -11.68 5.38
C ASP A 380 6.71 -13.08 5.95
N GLU A 381 6.77 -14.09 5.10
CA GLU A 381 7.06 -15.47 5.52
C GLU A 381 8.42 -15.58 6.19
N VAL A 382 9.46 -14.99 5.60
CA VAL A 382 10.82 -14.95 6.20
C VAL A 382 10.80 -14.18 7.51
N ARG A 383 10.12 -13.02 7.55
CA ARG A 383 9.99 -12.20 8.74
C ARG A 383 9.24 -12.94 9.86
N LEU A 384 8.14 -13.58 9.53
CA LEU A 384 7.29 -14.30 10.48
C LEU A 384 8.04 -15.47 11.12
N ARG A 385 8.79 -16.26 10.34
CA ARG A 385 9.67 -17.31 10.87
C ARG A 385 10.69 -16.75 11.87
N ARG A 386 11.35 -15.64 11.53
CA ARG A 386 12.30 -14.99 12.42
C ARG A 386 11.63 -14.48 13.71
N MET A 387 10.48 -13.84 13.62
CA MET A 387 9.73 -13.31 14.76
C MET A 387 9.29 -14.44 15.70
N ARG A 388 8.77 -15.54 15.19
CA ARG A 388 8.39 -16.72 15.97
C ARG A 388 9.58 -17.28 16.73
N ARG A 389 10.72 -17.48 16.06
CA ARG A 389 11.94 -17.98 16.67
C ARG A 389 12.43 -17.09 17.81
N VAL A 390 12.47 -15.77 17.59
CA VAL A 390 12.97 -14.81 18.60
C VAL A 390 12.00 -14.67 19.77
N THR A 391 10.69 -14.75 19.54
CA THR A 391 9.66 -14.54 20.57
C THR A 391 9.41 -15.79 21.41
N PHE A 392 9.38 -16.97 20.79
CA PHE A 392 8.96 -18.22 21.43
C PHE A 392 10.09 -19.24 21.57
N ALA A 393 11.30 -18.93 21.11
CA ALA A 393 12.41 -19.88 21.00
C ALA A 393 12.04 -21.15 20.19
N ASP A 394 11.14 -21.02 19.22
CA ASP A 394 10.73 -22.13 18.38
C ASP A 394 11.90 -22.66 17.55
N PRO A 395 12.16 -23.98 17.56
CA PRO A 395 13.11 -24.58 16.62
C PRO A 395 12.63 -24.31 15.17
N GLU A 396 13.59 -24.22 14.23
CA GLU A 396 13.21 -24.05 12.82
C GLU A 396 12.27 -25.18 12.39
N PRO A 397 11.10 -24.89 11.82
CA PRO A 397 10.30 -25.92 11.20
C PRO A 397 11.11 -26.52 10.01
N GLU A 398 11.17 -27.84 9.91
CA GLU A 398 11.70 -28.49 8.72
C GLU A 398 11.04 -27.91 7.47
N PRO A 399 11.82 -27.68 6.38
CA PRO A 399 11.24 -27.18 5.14
C PRO A 399 10.11 -28.12 4.72
N ALA A 400 8.90 -27.60 4.57
CA ALA A 400 7.75 -28.37 4.15
C ALA A 400 8.06 -29.07 2.81
N PRO A 401 7.69 -30.34 2.64
CA PRO A 401 7.90 -31.04 1.38
C PRO A 401 7.20 -30.28 0.24
N ALA A 402 7.87 -30.19 -0.91
CA ALA A 402 7.50 -29.38 -2.08
C ALA A 402 6.23 -29.87 -2.81
N THR A 403 5.11 -29.97 -2.10
CA THR A 403 3.81 -30.41 -2.66
C THR A 403 2.72 -29.34 -2.65
N ALA A 404 3.02 -28.11 -2.26
CA ALA A 404 2.09 -26.99 -2.39
C ALA A 404 2.43 -26.18 -3.65
N ALA A 405 1.38 -25.75 -4.37
CA ALA A 405 1.41 -25.08 -5.67
C ALA A 405 2.53 -24.02 -5.83
N PRO A 406 3.05 -23.78 -7.05
CA PRO A 406 4.26 -23.00 -7.31
C PRO A 406 4.00 -21.49 -7.18
N THR A 407 3.75 -20.99 -5.97
CA THR A 407 3.37 -19.58 -5.78
C THR A 407 4.41 -18.72 -5.07
N THR A 408 5.29 -19.28 -4.25
CA THR A 408 6.29 -18.49 -3.52
C THR A 408 7.67 -19.14 -3.45
N ALA A 409 7.74 -20.47 -3.44
CA ALA A 409 9.00 -21.22 -3.36
C ALA A 409 9.88 -21.10 -4.63
N ALA A 410 9.31 -20.76 -5.79
CA ALA A 410 10.06 -20.62 -7.04
C ALA A 410 11.00 -19.40 -7.05
N LEU A 411 10.75 -18.38 -6.23
CA LEU A 411 11.61 -17.19 -6.16
C LEU A 411 12.75 -17.34 -5.14
N SER A 412 12.62 -18.23 -4.15
CA SER A 412 13.63 -18.42 -3.09
C SER A 412 14.54 -19.65 -3.26
N ASN A 413 14.16 -20.64 -4.09
CA ASN A 413 14.89 -21.91 -4.21
C ASN A 413 15.81 -22.03 -5.44
N THR A 414 15.93 -20.99 -6.28
CA THR A 414 16.77 -21.04 -7.50
C THR A 414 18.18 -20.48 -7.33
N GLY A 415 18.64 -20.22 -6.10
CA GLY A 415 19.92 -19.51 -5.88
C GLY A 415 19.87 -18.05 -6.40
N GLY A 416 18.69 -17.54 -6.64
CA GLY A 416 18.42 -16.21 -7.16
C GLY A 416 18.60 -15.13 -6.10
N ILE A 417 18.82 -13.91 -6.55
CA ILE A 417 18.84 -12.70 -5.73
C ILE A 417 17.40 -12.22 -5.54
N GLY A 418 17.04 -11.88 -4.31
CA GLY A 418 15.72 -11.37 -3.96
C GLY A 418 15.78 -10.08 -3.16
N TYR A 419 14.63 -9.70 -2.60
CA TYR A 419 14.48 -8.47 -1.82
C TYR A 419 15.53 -8.29 -0.71
N TRP A 420 15.83 -9.33 0.05
CA TRP A 420 16.73 -9.21 1.20
C TRP A 420 18.19 -8.97 0.81
N GLU A 421 18.66 -9.64 -0.23
CA GLU A 421 20.00 -9.51 -0.78
C GLU A 421 20.18 -8.12 -1.42
N VAL A 422 19.24 -7.71 -2.28
CA VAL A 422 19.28 -6.40 -2.94
C VAL A 422 19.18 -5.27 -1.90
N ARG A 423 18.29 -5.39 -0.92
CA ARG A 423 18.18 -4.41 0.17
C ARG A 423 19.46 -4.29 0.98
N ALA A 424 20.16 -5.41 1.24
CA ALA A 424 21.40 -5.40 2.00
C ALA A 424 22.56 -4.76 1.21
N ALA A 425 22.62 -4.97 -0.10
CA ALA A 425 23.66 -4.45 -0.98
C ALA A 425 23.40 -3.00 -1.44
N ALA A 426 22.15 -2.58 -1.56
CA ALA A 426 21.76 -1.26 -2.07
C ALA A 426 22.51 -0.08 -1.44
N PRO A 427 22.78 -0.02 -0.12
CA PRO A 427 23.50 1.08 0.49
C PRO A 427 24.95 1.28 0.01
N PHE A 428 25.50 0.36 -0.71
CA PHE A 428 26.93 0.31 -1.02
C PHE A 428 27.23 0.29 -2.53
N ASP A 429 26.20 0.23 -3.37
CA ASP A 429 26.35 0.21 -4.83
C ASP A 429 25.26 1.05 -5.51
N PRO A 430 25.64 2.03 -6.37
CA PRO A 430 24.69 2.94 -7.01
C PRO A 430 23.71 2.26 -7.97
N LEU A 431 24.11 1.17 -8.66
CA LEU A 431 23.24 0.40 -9.55
C LEU A 431 22.19 -0.37 -8.72
N VAL A 432 22.67 -1.09 -7.69
CA VAL A 432 21.80 -1.88 -6.80
C VAL A 432 20.87 -0.97 -6.02
N PHE A 433 21.32 0.23 -5.62
CA PHE A 433 20.47 1.21 -4.96
C PHE A 433 19.29 1.64 -5.84
N ARG A 434 19.55 2.00 -7.09
CA ARG A 434 18.52 2.37 -8.05
C ARG A 434 17.58 1.19 -8.38
N ALA A 435 18.14 -0.01 -8.54
CA ALA A 435 17.37 -1.24 -8.73
C ALA A 435 16.40 -1.47 -7.57
N PHE A 436 16.86 -1.36 -6.32
CA PHE A 436 16.04 -1.45 -5.14
C PHE A 436 14.90 -0.41 -5.15
N TRP A 437 15.20 0.85 -5.45
CA TRP A 437 14.21 1.91 -5.47
C TRP A 437 13.24 1.85 -6.67
N ARG A 438 13.62 1.24 -7.79
CA ARG A 438 12.70 0.95 -8.91
C ARG A 438 11.59 -0.01 -8.45
N VAL A 439 11.93 -1.04 -7.65
CA VAL A 439 10.96 -1.97 -7.08
C VAL A 439 10.18 -1.33 -5.94
N MET A 440 10.87 -0.67 -5.00
CA MET A 440 10.21 0.00 -3.88
C MET A 440 9.26 1.12 -4.32
N GLY A 441 9.67 1.92 -5.31
CA GLY A 441 8.82 2.95 -5.93
C GLY A 441 7.74 2.40 -6.83
N MET A 442 7.70 1.06 -7.05
CA MET A 442 6.76 0.35 -7.92
C MET A 442 6.83 0.82 -9.39
N ILE A 443 7.99 1.30 -9.83
CA ILE A 443 8.26 1.69 -11.23
C ILE A 443 8.49 0.46 -12.10
N ALA A 444 9.11 -0.59 -11.56
CA ALA A 444 9.31 -1.88 -12.21
C ALA A 444 8.86 -3.02 -11.30
N VAL A 445 8.48 -4.16 -11.87
CA VAL A 445 8.11 -5.33 -11.08
C VAL A 445 9.34 -6.06 -10.56
N PRO A 446 9.25 -6.72 -9.37
CA PRO A 446 10.40 -7.36 -8.73
C PRO A 446 11.17 -8.32 -9.63
N GLY A 447 10.46 -9.21 -10.36
CA GLY A 447 11.08 -10.22 -11.20
C GLY A 447 11.94 -9.66 -12.34
N GLU A 448 11.51 -8.53 -12.95
CA GLU A 448 12.31 -7.88 -14.01
C GLU A 448 13.62 -7.31 -13.48
N VAL A 449 13.58 -6.72 -12.28
CA VAL A 449 14.75 -6.03 -11.70
C VAL A 449 15.74 -7.01 -11.08
N TYR A 450 15.23 -8.01 -10.36
CA TYR A 450 16.10 -8.95 -9.65
C TYR A 450 16.69 -10.03 -10.55
N ALA A 451 16.10 -10.25 -11.74
CA ALA A 451 16.67 -11.12 -12.77
C ALA A 451 17.67 -10.42 -13.69
N ASP A 452 17.85 -9.11 -13.56
CA ASP A 452 18.83 -8.34 -14.33
C ASP A 452 20.25 -8.83 -13.99
N PRO A 453 21.04 -9.30 -14.99
CA PRO A 453 22.37 -9.87 -14.74
C PRO A 453 23.34 -8.93 -14.04
N ASP A 454 23.30 -7.62 -14.35
CA ASP A 454 24.19 -6.63 -13.76
C ASP A 454 23.79 -6.38 -12.30
N VAL A 455 22.51 -6.27 -12.00
CA VAL A 455 22.00 -6.16 -10.62
C VAL A 455 22.39 -7.40 -9.81
N MET A 456 22.24 -8.60 -10.38
CA MET A 456 22.62 -9.86 -9.73
C MET A 456 24.12 -9.92 -9.45
N ALA A 457 24.96 -9.60 -10.43
CA ALA A 457 26.41 -9.64 -10.30
C ALA A 457 26.91 -8.64 -9.24
N ARG A 458 26.43 -7.39 -9.31
CA ARG A 458 26.82 -6.34 -8.35
C ARG A 458 26.33 -6.64 -6.93
N THR A 459 25.12 -7.16 -6.80
CA THR A 459 24.60 -7.58 -5.48
C THR A 459 25.50 -8.64 -4.84
N ARG A 460 25.87 -9.69 -5.57
CA ARG A 460 26.79 -10.75 -5.07
C ARG A 460 28.17 -10.19 -4.71
N GLU A 461 28.71 -9.33 -5.56
CA GLU A 461 30.00 -8.70 -5.33
C GLU A 461 30.01 -7.87 -4.04
N VAL A 462 28.98 -7.02 -3.82
CA VAL A 462 28.83 -6.21 -2.60
C VAL A 462 28.70 -7.08 -1.37
N LEU A 463 27.84 -8.12 -1.41
CA LEU A 463 27.64 -9.01 -0.27
C LEU A 463 28.90 -9.80 0.09
N GLY A 464 29.68 -10.23 -0.89
CA GLY A 464 30.96 -10.92 -0.67
C GLY A 464 32.06 -10.02 -0.06
N ARG A 465 31.94 -8.68 -0.18
CA ARG A 465 32.87 -7.72 0.43
C ARG A 465 32.47 -7.28 1.83
N GLN A 466 31.23 -7.56 2.28
CA GLN A 466 30.66 -7.04 3.54
C GLN A 466 31.07 -7.85 4.78
N ASP A 467 31.84 -8.90 4.66
CA ASP A 467 32.38 -9.62 5.82
C ASP A 467 33.28 -8.69 6.64
N GLY A 468 32.69 -8.05 7.65
CA GLY A 468 33.38 -7.11 8.57
C GLY A 468 32.97 -5.64 8.50
N ALA A 469 32.03 -5.23 7.64
CA ALA A 469 31.58 -3.85 7.63
C ALA A 469 30.84 -3.45 8.93
N PRO A 470 31.14 -2.27 9.53
CA PRO A 470 30.51 -1.85 10.76
C PRO A 470 29.00 -1.64 10.54
N ARG A 471 28.19 -2.40 11.27
CA ARG A 471 26.73 -2.22 11.29
C ARG A 471 26.38 -1.05 12.21
N ALA A 472 25.44 -0.21 11.76
CA ALA A 472 24.92 0.85 12.62
C ALA A 472 24.40 0.26 13.95
N ALA A 473 24.73 0.91 15.07
CA ALA A 473 24.28 0.51 16.39
C ALA A 473 22.75 0.42 16.41
N ARG A 474 22.24 -0.75 16.73
CA ARG A 474 20.80 -1.02 16.89
C ARG A 474 20.52 -1.37 18.32
N PRO A 475 19.36 -0.98 18.87
CA PRO A 475 18.98 -1.44 20.20
C PRO A 475 18.86 -2.96 20.19
N SER A 476 19.30 -3.59 21.29
CA SER A 476 19.06 -5.00 21.52
C SER A 476 17.57 -5.25 21.81
N ARG A 477 17.13 -6.49 21.63
CA ARG A 477 15.77 -6.87 22.01
C ARG A 477 15.49 -6.57 23.48
N ASP A 478 16.44 -6.83 24.38
CA ASP A 478 16.28 -6.55 25.81
C ASP A 478 16.09 -5.06 26.10
N GLN A 479 16.79 -4.17 25.38
CA GLN A 479 16.59 -2.74 25.51
C GLN A 479 15.18 -2.32 25.03
N VAL A 480 14.66 -2.93 23.95
CA VAL A 480 13.30 -2.68 23.50
C VAL A 480 12.27 -3.20 24.51
N LEU A 481 12.47 -4.43 25.05
CA LEU A 481 11.58 -4.99 26.05
C LEU A 481 11.59 -4.21 27.37
N ALA A 482 12.75 -3.73 27.81
CA ALA A 482 12.85 -2.83 28.96
C ALA A 482 12.07 -1.52 28.79
N ALA A 483 11.95 -1.02 27.56
CA ALA A 483 11.16 0.17 27.28
C ALA A 483 9.63 -0.06 27.34
N LEU A 484 9.16 -1.31 27.40
CA LEU A 484 7.74 -1.65 27.55
C LEU A 484 7.27 -1.58 29.03
N ALA A 485 8.19 -1.67 29.97
CA ALA A 485 7.92 -1.50 31.40
C ALA A 485 7.71 0.00 31.72
#